data_b2c7cb0f003c43d2c08aa85d2dba37e6
#
_entry.id   b2c7cb0f003c43d2c08aa85d2dba37e6
#
_cell.length_a   1.000
_cell.length_b   1.000
_cell.length_c   1.000
_cell.angle_alpha   90.00
_cell.angle_beta   90.00
_cell.angle_gamma   90.00
#
_symmetry.space_group_name_H-M   'P 1'
#
loop_
_entity.id
_entity.type
_entity.pdbx_description
1 polymer ?
#
loop_
_entity_poly.entity_id
_entity_poly.type
_entity_poly.pdbx_seq_one_letter_code
_entity_poly.pdbx_strand_id
1 'polypeptide(L)'
;QNAFGKILDQYAKNDTEFSNRIVTTSPDVSVSTNLGPWINKKGLFNRNESSDTFRDRKIPSTQKWIFSTSGQHIELGIAEMNLFLLLGAAGLSHELFGERLFPIGTVYDPFISRGLDAMNYACYQDARFMIVGTPSGISLAPEGGAHQSIGTPLIGISQPGLLSYEPAFADELSAIMNYGFNYLQDENGGSIYLRLSTRSIDQPLRNLDKNLTNDILKGGYWLKKPGSNPEIIIVYQGVMANEVIKATGYLGERFKDAGVLSITSSDNLFNEWKKKSISFNLQTSKSHIEHLLQVVPRDTKII
;
A
#
# COMPACT_ATOMS: atom_id res chain seq x y z
N GLN A 1 -4.84 5.56 5.30
CA GLN A 1 -4.89 6.62 4.30
C GLN A 1 -4.26 7.93 4.79
N ASN A 2 -4.66 8.50 5.93
CA ASN A 2 -4.10 9.76 6.46
C ASN A 2 -2.57 9.68 6.67
N ALA A 3 -2.05 8.54 7.12
CA ALA A 3 -0.62 8.33 7.26
C ALA A 3 0.12 8.42 5.92
N PHE A 4 -0.45 7.89 4.85
CA PHE A 4 0.08 8.00 3.49
C PHE A 4 0.27 9.46 3.06
N GLY A 5 -0.77 10.28 3.18
CA GLY A 5 -0.67 11.71 2.85
C GLY A 5 0.36 12.45 3.70
N LYS A 6 0.49 12.11 5.01
CA LYS A 6 1.52 12.69 5.90
C LYS A 6 2.93 12.27 5.50
N ILE A 7 3.14 11.03 5.08
CA ILE A 7 4.46 10.55 4.62
C ILE A 7 4.86 11.31 3.34
N LEU A 8 3.95 11.44 2.36
CA LEU A 8 4.23 12.22 1.16
C LEU A 8 4.48 13.70 1.48
N ASP A 9 3.73 14.30 2.41
CA ASP A 9 3.96 15.67 2.86
C ASP A 9 5.35 15.88 3.49
N GLN A 10 5.86 14.88 4.21
CA GLN A 10 7.23 14.91 4.73
C GLN A 10 8.27 14.87 3.61
N TYR A 11 8.10 14.01 2.60
CA TYR A 11 8.98 14.02 1.42
C TYR A 11 8.91 15.34 0.65
N ALA A 12 7.72 15.93 0.53
CA ALA A 12 7.56 17.22 -0.16
C ALA A 12 8.24 18.39 0.57
N LYS A 13 8.44 18.31 1.88
CA LYS A 13 9.17 19.32 2.68
C LYS A 13 10.66 19.29 2.45
N ASN A 14 11.19 18.14 2.15
CA ASN A 14 12.60 17.93 1.91
C ASN A 14 12.84 17.99 0.41
N ASP A 15 13.35 19.12 -0.09
CA ASP A 15 13.67 19.28 -1.51
C ASP A 15 14.96 18.52 -1.85
N THR A 16 14.82 17.20 -1.96
CA THR A 16 15.89 16.26 -2.27
C THR A 16 15.77 15.75 -3.70
N GLU A 17 16.85 15.27 -4.27
CA GLU A 17 16.83 14.60 -5.57
C GLU A 17 15.76 13.49 -5.62
N PHE A 18 15.67 12.71 -4.54
CA PHE A 18 14.64 11.69 -4.41
C PHE A 18 13.21 12.27 -4.49
N SER A 19 12.91 13.32 -3.72
CA SER A 19 11.58 13.92 -3.71
C SER A 19 11.21 14.56 -5.05
N ASN A 20 12.21 15.01 -5.82
CA ASN A 20 12.02 15.60 -7.13
C ASN A 20 11.77 14.57 -8.24
N ARG A 21 12.01 13.29 -7.96
CA ARG A 21 11.68 12.16 -8.85
C ARG A 21 10.32 11.53 -8.56
N ILE A 22 9.64 11.91 -7.47
CA ILE A 22 8.28 11.44 -7.17
C ILE A 22 7.29 12.18 -8.05
N VAL A 23 6.50 11.44 -8.81
CA VAL A 23 5.39 11.95 -9.61
C VAL A 23 4.12 11.27 -9.13
N THR A 24 3.12 12.07 -8.74
CA THR A 24 1.83 11.54 -8.31
C THR A 24 0.77 11.73 -9.39
N THR A 25 -0.22 10.84 -9.44
CA THR A 25 -1.34 10.94 -10.37
C THR A 25 -2.61 10.37 -9.76
N SER A 26 -3.76 10.84 -10.23
CA SER A 26 -5.07 10.45 -9.71
C SER A 26 -6.17 10.66 -10.74
N PRO A 27 -7.19 9.78 -10.80
CA PRO A 27 -8.36 9.97 -11.66
C PRO A 27 -9.49 10.70 -10.89
N ASP A 28 -9.31 11.99 -10.62
CA ASP A 28 -10.28 12.87 -9.94
C ASP A 28 -10.58 12.50 -8.47
N VAL A 29 -9.62 11.83 -7.80
CA VAL A 29 -9.77 11.46 -6.37
C VAL A 29 -8.64 12.01 -5.48
N SER A 30 -7.88 13.01 -5.94
CA SER A 30 -6.70 13.56 -5.26
C SER A 30 -6.99 14.04 -3.85
N VAL A 31 -8.10 14.73 -3.63
CA VAL A 31 -8.49 15.24 -2.29
C VAL A 31 -8.90 14.11 -1.37
N SER A 32 -9.78 13.24 -1.82
CA SER A 32 -10.31 12.12 -1.03
C SER A 32 -9.29 11.03 -0.74
N THR A 33 -8.21 10.96 -1.51
CA THR A 33 -7.08 10.06 -1.27
C THR A 33 -5.90 10.69 -0.50
N ASN A 34 -6.11 11.92 0.02
CA ASN A 34 -5.14 12.69 0.83
C ASN A 34 -3.84 13.10 0.11
N LEU A 35 -3.90 13.34 -1.21
CA LEU A 35 -2.78 13.92 -1.95
C LEU A 35 -2.68 15.46 -1.80
N GLY A 36 -3.70 16.12 -1.27
CA GLY A 36 -3.76 17.59 -1.15
C GLY A 36 -2.51 18.24 -0.56
N PRO A 37 -1.94 17.77 0.58
CA PRO A 37 -0.71 18.33 1.14
C PRO A 37 0.51 18.23 0.21
N TRP A 38 0.65 17.13 -0.52
CA TRP A 38 1.68 16.95 -1.54
C TRP A 38 1.50 17.96 -2.69
N ILE A 39 0.29 18.01 -3.25
CA ILE A 39 -0.02 18.90 -4.40
C ILE A 39 0.14 20.37 -4.04
N ASN A 40 -0.23 20.77 -2.82
CA ASN A 40 -0.03 22.14 -2.32
C ASN A 40 1.45 22.57 -2.33
N LYS A 41 2.40 21.64 -2.27
CA LYS A 41 3.83 21.94 -2.26
C LYS A 41 4.51 21.70 -3.60
N LYS A 42 4.16 20.62 -4.28
CA LYS A 42 4.82 20.18 -5.50
C LYS A 42 4.07 20.58 -6.78
N GLY A 43 2.86 21.14 -6.66
CA GLY A 43 2.08 21.68 -7.76
C GLY A 43 1.46 20.65 -8.69
N LEU A 44 0.57 21.15 -9.54
CA LEU A 44 -0.06 20.42 -10.65
C LEU A 44 0.75 20.63 -11.93
N PHE A 45 1.03 19.53 -12.63
CA PHE A 45 1.66 19.61 -13.94
C PHE A 45 0.70 20.17 -14.98
N ASN A 46 1.15 21.18 -15.72
CA ASN A 46 0.47 21.68 -16.90
C ASN A 46 1.52 22.14 -17.94
N ARG A 47 1.30 21.81 -19.20
CA ARG A 47 2.18 22.23 -20.30
C ARG A 47 2.17 23.72 -20.53
N ASN A 48 1.06 24.37 -20.23
CA ASN A 48 0.87 25.81 -20.41
C ASN A 48 0.66 26.47 -19.05
N GLU A 49 1.14 27.71 -18.93
CA GLU A 49 0.76 28.53 -17.80
C GLU A 49 -0.77 28.76 -17.84
N SER A 50 -1.44 28.54 -16.74
CA SER A 50 -2.86 28.81 -16.59
C SER A 50 -3.09 29.86 -15.51
N SER A 51 -4.02 30.79 -15.76
CA SER A 51 -4.43 31.76 -14.76
C SER A 51 -5.18 31.05 -13.62
N ASP A 52 -4.81 31.36 -12.38
CA ASP A 52 -5.55 30.93 -11.20
C ASP A 52 -6.66 31.94 -10.89
N THR A 53 -7.81 31.75 -11.52
CA THR A 53 -8.96 32.66 -11.39
C THR A 53 -9.40 32.85 -9.92
N PHE A 54 -9.27 31.85 -9.07
CA PHE A 54 -9.63 31.96 -7.64
C PHE A 54 -8.62 32.83 -6.89
N ARG A 55 -7.33 32.64 -7.16
CA ARG A 55 -6.27 33.49 -6.59
C ARG A 55 -6.36 34.93 -7.06
N ASP A 56 -6.56 35.13 -8.36
CA ASP A 56 -6.70 36.47 -8.98
C ASP A 56 -7.88 37.23 -8.38
N ARG A 57 -8.97 36.52 -8.09
CA ARG A 57 -10.17 37.06 -7.42
C ARG A 57 -10.08 37.07 -5.90
N LYS A 58 -8.95 36.66 -5.30
CA LYS A 58 -8.73 36.55 -3.84
C LYS A 58 -9.79 35.74 -3.12
N ILE A 59 -10.31 34.66 -3.76
CA ILE A 59 -11.28 33.76 -3.16
C ILE A 59 -10.52 32.82 -2.24
N PRO A 60 -10.87 32.75 -0.93
CA PRO A 60 -10.22 31.83 0.00
C PRO A 60 -10.40 30.37 -0.43
N SER A 61 -9.30 29.61 -0.50
CA SER A 61 -9.31 28.18 -0.76
C SER A 61 -8.28 27.48 0.10
N THR A 62 -8.62 26.29 0.59
CA THR A 62 -7.67 25.38 1.25
C THR A 62 -6.75 24.69 0.24
N GLN A 63 -7.18 24.63 -1.02
CA GLN A 63 -6.39 24.12 -2.14
C GLN A 63 -5.52 25.26 -2.68
N LYS A 64 -4.21 25.13 -2.45
CA LYS A 64 -3.21 26.09 -2.91
C LYS A 64 -2.47 25.58 -4.15
N TRP A 65 -3.15 24.83 -4.98
CA TRP A 65 -2.56 24.19 -6.14
C TRP A 65 -2.11 25.21 -7.17
N ILE A 66 -0.89 25.06 -7.64
CA ILE A 66 -0.29 25.90 -8.68
C ILE A 66 -0.07 25.03 -9.90
N PHE A 67 -0.54 25.48 -11.05
CA PHE A 67 -0.28 24.84 -12.33
C PHE A 67 1.05 25.32 -12.88
N SER A 68 1.94 24.40 -13.21
CA SER A 68 3.24 24.72 -13.80
C SER A 68 3.83 23.55 -14.58
N THR A 69 4.81 23.82 -15.43
CA THR A 69 5.56 22.78 -16.14
C THR A 69 6.48 21.97 -15.23
N SER A 70 6.73 22.44 -14.01
CA SER A 70 7.51 21.75 -12.98
C SER A 70 6.62 21.05 -11.92
N GLY A 71 5.29 21.07 -12.07
CA GLY A 71 4.38 20.38 -11.17
C GLY A 71 4.61 18.88 -11.16
N GLN A 72 4.51 18.27 -9.96
CA GLN A 72 4.77 16.85 -9.75
C GLN A 72 3.49 16.01 -9.55
N HIS A 73 2.32 16.60 -9.78
CA HIS A 73 1.05 15.88 -9.80
C HIS A 73 0.36 16.03 -11.15
N ILE A 74 -0.08 14.90 -11.71
CA ILE A 74 -0.84 14.86 -12.96
C ILE A 74 -2.27 14.42 -12.65
N GLU A 75 -3.20 15.36 -12.78
CA GLU A 75 -4.63 15.08 -12.61
C GLU A 75 -5.24 14.63 -13.93
N LEU A 76 -5.90 13.47 -13.92
CA LEU A 76 -6.39 12.82 -15.15
C LEU A 76 -7.89 12.99 -15.41
N GLY A 77 -8.64 13.56 -14.44
CA GLY A 77 -10.09 13.42 -14.45
C GLY A 77 -10.53 11.96 -14.23
N ILE A 78 -11.81 11.67 -14.38
CA ILE A 78 -12.40 10.32 -14.13
C ILE A 78 -12.00 9.36 -15.25
N ALA A 79 -10.77 8.82 -15.17
CA ALA A 79 -10.17 7.99 -16.21
C ALA A 79 -9.18 6.95 -15.63
N GLU A 80 -9.69 5.92 -14.98
CA GLU A 80 -8.85 4.90 -14.31
C GLU A 80 -7.96 4.11 -15.29
N MET A 81 -8.42 3.86 -16.51
CA MET A 81 -7.57 3.24 -17.54
C MET A 81 -6.36 4.12 -17.85
N ASN A 82 -6.55 5.43 -17.99
CA ASN A 82 -5.45 6.37 -18.25
C ASN A 82 -4.46 6.46 -17.08
N LEU A 83 -4.94 6.24 -15.84
CA LEU A 83 -4.07 6.14 -14.66
C LEU A 83 -3.02 5.05 -14.87
N PHE A 84 -3.44 3.84 -15.23
CA PHE A 84 -2.51 2.73 -15.40
C PHE A 84 -1.63 2.86 -16.64
N LEU A 85 -2.13 3.44 -17.72
CA LEU A 85 -1.31 3.77 -18.90
C LEU A 85 -0.21 4.78 -18.55
N LEU A 86 -0.55 5.82 -17.77
CA LEU A 86 0.43 6.80 -17.32
C LEU A 86 1.45 6.21 -16.34
N LEU A 87 1.00 5.38 -15.39
CA LEU A 87 1.88 4.69 -14.44
C LEU A 87 2.84 3.75 -15.17
N GLY A 88 2.36 3.03 -16.17
CA GLY A 88 3.20 2.19 -17.03
C GLY A 88 4.26 3.01 -17.76
N ALA A 89 3.86 4.08 -18.45
CA ALA A 89 4.78 4.94 -19.18
C ALA A 89 5.82 5.63 -18.26
N ALA A 90 5.38 6.21 -17.14
CA ALA A 90 6.28 6.84 -16.18
C ALA A 90 7.17 5.81 -15.45
N GLY A 91 6.67 4.61 -15.22
CA GLY A 91 7.41 3.51 -14.61
C GLY A 91 8.53 2.95 -15.49
N LEU A 92 8.45 3.17 -16.80
CA LEU A 92 9.49 2.81 -17.78
C LEU A 92 10.48 3.96 -18.03
N SER A 93 10.43 5.04 -17.30
CA SER A 93 11.27 6.24 -17.53
C SER A 93 12.77 5.94 -17.52
N HIS A 94 13.22 5.00 -16.68
CA HIS A 94 14.62 4.60 -16.64
C HIS A 94 15.06 3.94 -17.96
N GLU A 95 14.28 3.02 -18.47
CA GLU A 95 14.57 2.29 -19.70
C GLU A 95 14.52 3.22 -20.91
N LEU A 96 13.61 4.18 -20.92
CA LEU A 96 13.38 5.08 -22.05
C LEU A 96 14.32 6.30 -22.05
N PHE A 97 14.69 6.82 -20.86
CA PHE A 97 15.38 8.10 -20.73
C PHE A 97 16.62 8.04 -19.81
N GLY A 98 16.93 6.90 -19.22
CA GLY A 98 18.05 6.74 -18.30
C GLY A 98 17.81 7.33 -16.88
N GLU A 99 16.60 7.84 -16.61
CA GLU A 99 16.25 8.49 -15.36
C GLU A 99 15.06 7.81 -14.69
N ARG A 100 15.24 7.29 -13.47
CA ARG A 100 14.16 6.62 -12.72
C ARG A 100 13.25 7.66 -12.07
N LEU A 101 11.97 7.65 -12.45
CA LEU A 101 10.90 8.29 -11.70
C LEU A 101 10.32 7.33 -10.65
N PHE A 102 9.64 7.89 -9.65
CA PHE A 102 8.84 7.16 -8.67
C PHE A 102 7.35 7.50 -8.86
N PRO A 103 6.68 6.89 -9.84
CA PRO A 103 5.27 7.16 -10.10
C PRO A 103 4.41 6.57 -8.98
N ILE A 104 3.51 7.39 -8.42
CA ILE A 104 2.54 6.98 -7.41
C ILE A 104 1.15 7.33 -7.92
N GLY A 105 0.34 6.31 -8.16
CA GLY A 105 -1.07 6.48 -8.50
C GLY A 105 -1.97 6.27 -7.30
N THR A 106 -3.01 7.10 -7.13
CA THR A 106 -4.07 6.82 -6.16
C THR A 106 -5.38 6.60 -6.87
N VAL A 107 -6.17 5.64 -6.40
CA VAL A 107 -7.47 5.30 -6.98
C VAL A 107 -8.35 4.69 -5.88
N TYR A 108 -9.66 4.82 -6.01
CA TYR A 108 -10.54 4.02 -5.17
C TYR A 108 -10.36 2.54 -5.48
N ASP A 109 -10.08 1.75 -4.46
CA ASP A 109 -9.67 0.36 -4.59
C ASP A 109 -10.58 -0.50 -5.50
N PRO A 110 -11.93 -0.41 -5.45
CA PRO A 110 -12.79 -1.18 -6.37
C PRO A 110 -12.60 -0.79 -7.84
N PHE A 111 -12.12 0.43 -8.12
CA PHE A 111 -11.99 0.92 -9.50
C PHE A 111 -10.66 0.52 -10.16
N ILE A 112 -9.77 -0.15 -9.45
CA ILE A 112 -8.60 -0.82 -10.04
C ILE A 112 -9.04 -1.76 -11.17
N SER A 113 -10.18 -2.42 -11.02
CA SER A 113 -10.75 -3.33 -12.02
C SER A 113 -11.00 -2.67 -13.38
N ARG A 114 -11.21 -1.34 -13.43
CA ARG A 114 -11.44 -0.60 -14.68
C ARG A 114 -10.18 -0.42 -15.53
N GLY A 115 -9.01 -0.55 -14.93
CA GLY A 115 -7.72 -0.42 -15.63
C GLY A 115 -6.84 -1.66 -15.51
N LEU A 116 -7.41 -2.82 -15.14
CA LEU A 116 -6.67 -4.02 -14.85
C LEU A 116 -5.85 -4.52 -16.04
N ASP A 117 -6.38 -4.41 -17.26
CA ASP A 117 -5.67 -4.78 -18.48
C ASP A 117 -4.39 -3.93 -18.66
N ALA A 118 -4.49 -2.62 -18.58
CA ALA A 118 -3.35 -1.72 -18.68
C ALA A 118 -2.33 -1.94 -17.55
N MET A 119 -2.80 -2.24 -16.32
CA MET A 119 -1.93 -2.57 -15.19
C MET A 119 -1.16 -3.88 -15.43
N ASN A 120 -1.84 -4.92 -15.92
CA ASN A 120 -1.23 -6.19 -16.24
C ASN A 120 -0.13 -6.01 -17.29
N TYR A 121 -0.41 -5.21 -18.32
CA TYR A 121 0.55 -4.94 -19.38
C TYR A 121 1.74 -4.10 -18.87
N ALA A 122 1.50 -3.12 -18.01
CA ALA A 122 2.56 -2.36 -17.38
C ALA A 122 3.49 -3.25 -16.53
N CYS A 123 2.93 -4.17 -15.73
CA CYS A 123 3.72 -5.15 -14.98
C CYS A 123 4.47 -6.12 -15.91
N TYR A 124 3.88 -6.54 -17.02
CA TYR A 124 4.54 -7.40 -18.02
C TYR A 124 5.75 -6.71 -18.66
N GLN A 125 5.67 -5.39 -18.86
CA GLN A 125 6.77 -4.58 -19.39
C GLN A 125 7.82 -4.22 -18.34
N ASP A 126 7.67 -4.69 -17.10
CA ASP A 126 8.54 -4.35 -15.96
C ASP A 126 8.52 -2.86 -15.60
N ALA A 127 7.40 -2.18 -15.82
CA ALA A 127 7.20 -0.81 -15.34
C ALA A 127 7.25 -0.76 -13.80
N ARG A 128 7.85 0.29 -13.25
CA ARG A 128 8.12 0.44 -11.82
C ARG A 128 7.26 1.56 -11.25
N PHE A 129 6.20 1.24 -10.53
CA PHE A 129 5.27 2.20 -9.94
C PHE A 129 4.68 1.71 -8.61
N MET A 130 4.11 2.63 -7.87
CA MET A 130 3.31 2.35 -6.68
C MET A 130 1.86 2.72 -6.96
N ILE A 131 0.93 1.78 -6.81
CA ILE A 131 -0.51 2.05 -6.86
C ILE A 131 -1.10 1.96 -5.45
N VAL A 132 -1.90 2.95 -5.07
CA VAL A 132 -2.55 3.04 -3.75
C VAL A 132 -4.05 2.98 -3.93
N GLY A 133 -4.61 1.80 -3.63
CA GLY A 133 -6.06 1.56 -3.59
C GLY A 133 -6.64 2.06 -2.26
N THR A 134 -7.36 3.17 -2.29
CA THR A 134 -7.94 3.77 -1.08
C THR A 134 -9.17 4.61 -1.39
N PRO A 135 -10.29 4.46 -0.64
CA PRO A 135 -10.51 3.47 0.44
C PRO A 135 -10.53 2.03 -0.05
N SER A 136 -10.03 1.10 0.77
CA SER A 136 -10.03 -0.33 0.47
C SER A 136 -11.07 -1.10 1.28
N GLY A 137 -11.47 -2.27 0.77
CA GLY A 137 -12.40 -3.19 1.43
C GLY A 137 -13.79 -2.57 1.57
N ILE A 138 -14.36 -2.67 2.79
CA ILE A 138 -15.69 -2.13 3.14
C ILE A 138 -15.60 -0.83 3.95
N SER A 139 -14.42 -0.19 4.01
CA SER A 139 -14.21 0.98 4.86
C SER A 139 -14.98 2.22 4.43
N LEU A 140 -15.55 2.23 3.22
CA LEU A 140 -16.42 3.26 2.69
C LEU A 140 -17.86 2.76 2.48
N ALA A 141 -18.31 1.85 3.33
CA ALA A 141 -19.65 1.25 3.26
C ALA A 141 -20.82 2.27 3.16
N PRO A 142 -20.77 3.45 3.81
CA PRO A 142 -21.83 4.46 3.68
C PRO A 142 -22.03 5.00 2.26
N GLU A 143 -21.04 4.93 1.39
CA GLU A 143 -21.16 5.35 -0.01
C GLU A 143 -21.72 4.25 -0.93
N GLY A 144 -22.04 3.08 -0.38
CA GLY A 144 -22.68 1.98 -1.08
C GLY A 144 -21.72 0.98 -1.74
N GLY A 145 -22.31 -0.06 -2.34
CA GLY A 145 -21.61 -1.23 -2.84
C GLY A 145 -20.59 -0.94 -3.96
N ALA A 146 -20.83 0.09 -4.77
CA ALA A 146 -19.90 0.48 -5.83
C ALA A 146 -18.54 0.95 -5.32
N HIS A 147 -18.43 1.33 -4.04
CA HIS A 147 -17.21 1.79 -3.40
C HIS A 147 -16.60 0.74 -2.46
N GLN A 148 -17.05 -0.50 -2.56
CA GLN A 148 -16.54 -1.62 -1.76
C GLN A 148 -15.73 -2.58 -2.63
N SER A 149 -14.64 -3.11 -2.08
CA SER A 149 -13.75 -4.04 -2.78
C SER A 149 -13.50 -5.30 -1.95
N ILE A 150 -14.10 -6.41 -2.34
CA ILE A 150 -13.92 -7.71 -1.67
C ILE A 150 -12.85 -8.53 -2.38
N GLY A 151 -12.80 -8.48 -3.71
CA GLY A 151 -11.94 -9.33 -4.53
C GLY A 151 -10.56 -8.75 -4.85
N THR A 152 -10.31 -7.46 -4.61
CA THR A 152 -9.05 -6.79 -4.99
C THR A 152 -7.79 -7.34 -4.33
N PRO A 153 -7.81 -7.96 -3.12
CA PRO A 153 -6.63 -8.66 -2.59
C PRO A 153 -6.09 -9.75 -3.52
N LEU A 154 -6.96 -10.39 -4.30
CA LEU A 154 -6.57 -11.44 -5.24
C LEU A 154 -5.73 -10.89 -6.41
N ILE A 155 -5.86 -9.61 -6.75
CA ILE A 155 -5.05 -8.96 -7.79
C ILE A 155 -3.56 -9.05 -7.44
N GLY A 156 -3.20 -8.68 -6.19
CA GLY A 156 -1.81 -8.78 -5.74
C GLY A 156 -1.26 -10.21 -5.82
N ILE A 157 -2.02 -11.18 -5.30
CA ILE A 157 -1.60 -12.59 -5.26
C ILE A 157 -1.42 -13.17 -6.67
N SER A 158 -2.22 -12.73 -7.63
CA SER A 158 -2.25 -13.29 -8.99
C SER A 158 -1.36 -12.58 -10.00
N GLN A 159 -0.94 -11.32 -9.71
CA GLN A 159 -0.22 -10.50 -10.68
C GLN A 159 1.30 -10.60 -10.51
N PRO A 160 2.02 -11.23 -11.48
CA PRO A 160 3.48 -11.21 -11.48
C PRO A 160 4.03 -9.77 -11.60
N GLY A 161 5.14 -9.49 -10.92
CA GLY A 161 5.78 -8.17 -10.96
C GLY A 161 5.11 -7.11 -10.06
N LEU A 162 4.08 -7.49 -9.31
CA LEU A 162 3.37 -6.62 -8.38
C LEU A 162 3.41 -7.22 -6.98
N LEU A 163 4.00 -6.52 -6.01
CA LEU A 163 3.91 -6.88 -4.59
C LEU A 163 2.76 -6.13 -3.95
N SER A 164 1.89 -6.83 -3.22
CA SER A 164 0.75 -6.21 -2.55
C SER A 164 0.89 -6.20 -1.04
N TYR A 165 0.52 -5.08 -0.42
CA TYR A 165 0.52 -4.90 1.02
C TYR A 165 -0.78 -4.25 1.49
N GLU A 166 -1.24 -4.67 2.66
CA GLU A 166 -2.40 -4.07 3.35
C GLU A 166 -2.05 -3.82 4.82
N PRO A 167 -1.28 -2.76 5.11
CA PRO A 167 -0.88 -2.43 6.48
C PRO A 167 -2.07 -1.96 7.32
N ALA A 168 -2.08 -2.31 8.59
CA ALA A 168 -3.02 -1.80 9.58
C ALA A 168 -2.52 -0.48 10.20
N PHE A 169 -1.23 -0.39 10.51
CA PHE A 169 -0.66 0.70 11.30
C PHE A 169 0.22 1.64 10.46
N ALA A 170 0.38 2.88 10.93
CA ALA A 170 1.14 3.90 10.22
C ALA A 170 2.65 3.58 10.18
N ASP A 171 3.18 2.93 11.19
CA ASP A 171 4.57 2.49 11.24
C ASP A 171 4.85 1.38 10.21
N GLU A 172 3.92 0.42 10.06
CA GLU A 172 3.98 -0.58 8.99
C GLU A 172 3.99 0.08 7.61
N LEU A 173 3.06 1.02 7.38
CA LEU A 173 2.98 1.74 6.11
C LEU A 173 4.28 2.49 5.82
N SER A 174 4.86 3.14 6.81
CA SER A 174 6.13 3.87 6.66
C SER A 174 7.27 2.93 6.27
N ALA A 175 7.38 1.77 6.92
CA ALA A 175 8.37 0.75 6.60
C ALA A 175 8.19 0.20 5.18
N ILE A 176 6.94 -0.12 4.81
CA ILE A 176 6.59 -0.66 3.49
C ILE A 176 6.84 0.37 2.38
N MET A 177 6.49 1.64 2.57
CA MET A 177 6.76 2.68 1.57
C MET A 177 8.27 2.91 1.38
N ASN A 178 9.03 2.95 2.47
CA ASN A 178 10.48 3.08 2.38
C ASN A 178 11.12 1.88 1.66
N TYR A 179 10.70 0.67 1.98
CA TYR A 179 11.08 -0.53 1.24
C TYR A 179 10.65 -0.43 -0.23
N GLY A 180 9.43 0.02 -0.49
CA GLY A 180 8.85 0.13 -1.81
C GLY A 180 9.68 1.02 -2.74
N PHE A 181 10.12 2.18 -2.28
CA PHE A 181 10.99 3.05 -3.07
C PHE A 181 12.34 2.41 -3.41
N ASN A 182 12.90 1.60 -2.50
CA ASN A 182 14.11 0.83 -2.80
C ASN A 182 13.80 -0.30 -3.80
N TYR A 183 12.67 -1.00 -3.61
CA TYR A 183 12.24 -2.09 -4.48
C TYR A 183 11.96 -1.64 -5.93
N LEU A 184 11.41 -0.44 -6.11
CA LEU A 184 11.25 0.16 -7.45
C LEU A 184 12.57 0.40 -8.18
N GLN A 185 13.68 0.50 -7.44
CA GLN A 185 15.02 0.75 -7.99
C GLN A 185 15.87 -0.53 -8.12
N ASP A 186 15.48 -1.59 -7.42
CA ASP A 186 16.23 -2.85 -7.41
C ASP A 186 16.19 -3.51 -8.81
N GLU A 187 17.28 -4.10 -9.24
CA GLU A 187 17.37 -4.83 -10.50
C GLU A 187 16.31 -5.95 -10.59
N ASN A 188 16.09 -6.64 -9.48
CA ASN A 188 15.07 -7.69 -9.36
C ASN A 188 13.75 -7.18 -8.74
N GLY A 189 13.54 -5.88 -8.73
CA GLY A 189 12.37 -5.26 -8.17
C GLY A 189 11.13 -5.38 -9.04
N GLY A 190 10.10 -4.62 -8.71
CA GLY A 190 8.80 -4.58 -9.41
C GLY A 190 7.97 -3.41 -8.93
N SER A 191 6.68 -3.46 -9.25
CA SER A 191 5.69 -2.48 -8.77
C SER A 191 5.10 -2.87 -7.42
N ILE A 192 4.49 -1.91 -6.75
CA ILE A 192 3.85 -2.10 -5.44
C ILE A 192 2.38 -1.68 -5.49
N TYR A 193 1.54 -2.51 -4.88
CA TYR A 193 0.15 -2.22 -4.62
C TYR A 193 -0.10 -2.09 -3.12
N LEU A 194 -0.53 -0.91 -2.68
CA LEU A 194 -0.92 -0.63 -1.30
C LEU A 194 -2.44 -0.54 -1.20
N ARG A 195 -3.04 -1.35 -0.34
CA ARG A 195 -4.46 -1.25 0.02
C ARG A 195 -4.59 -0.53 1.35
N LEU A 196 -5.23 0.63 1.36
CA LEU A 196 -5.32 1.49 2.55
C LEU A 196 -6.76 1.79 2.92
N SER A 197 -7.08 1.59 4.20
CA SER A 197 -8.38 1.93 4.78
C SER A 197 -8.47 3.42 5.14
N THR A 198 -9.70 3.95 5.14
CA THR A 198 -10.03 5.28 5.68
C THR A 198 -10.42 5.24 7.16
N ARG A 199 -10.70 4.05 7.73
CA ARG A 199 -11.03 3.93 9.15
C ARG A 199 -9.84 4.33 10.03
N SER A 200 -10.14 5.04 11.11
CA SER A 200 -9.16 5.29 12.17
C SER A 200 -8.85 3.98 12.89
N ILE A 201 -7.57 3.69 13.03
CA ILE A 201 -7.05 2.52 13.74
C ILE A 201 -6.15 3.02 14.86
N ASP A 202 -6.37 2.52 16.07
CA ASP A 202 -5.54 2.86 17.22
C ASP A 202 -4.11 2.39 16.99
N GLN A 203 -3.15 3.30 17.12
CA GLN A 203 -1.75 3.01 16.81
C GLN A 203 -1.06 2.36 18.01
N PRO A 204 -0.34 1.26 17.82
CA PRO A 204 0.39 0.63 18.91
C PRO A 204 1.56 1.49 19.36
N LEU A 205 1.77 1.57 20.67
CA LEU A 205 2.96 2.19 21.26
C LEU A 205 4.12 1.18 21.18
N ARG A 206 4.85 1.21 20.06
CA ARG A 206 6.00 0.33 19.83
C ARG A 206 7.07 1.04 19.00
N ASN A 207 8.29 0.57 19.10
CA ASN A 207 9.36 0.91 18.19
C ASN A 207 9.56 -0.25 17.20
N LEU A 208 9.69 0.05 15.91
CA LEU A 208 10.07 -0.92 14.91
C LEU A 208 11.57 -1.20 15.03
N ASP A 209 11.92 -2.37 15.55
CA ASP A 209 13.28 -2.89 15.42
C ASP A 209 13.48 -3.53 14.03
N LYS A 210 14.71 -3.94 13.76
CA LYS A 210 15.09 -4.55 12.48
C LYS A 210 14.35 -5.87 12.23
N ASN A 211 14.09 -6.66 13.27
CA ASN A 211 13.43 -7.97 13.14
C ASN A 211 11.94 -7.78 12.81
N LEU A 212 11.25 -6.93 13.57
CA LEU A 212 9.84 -6.63 13.32
C LEU A 212 9.64 -5.97 11.95
N THR A 213 10.52 -5.04 11.56
CA THR A 213 10.50 -4.44 10.21
C THR A 213 10.63 -5.52 9.13
N ASN A 214 11.57 -6.45 9.29
CA ASN A 214 11.76 -7.54 8.34
C ASN A 214 10.53 -8.48 8.26
N ASP A 215 9.92 -8.80 9.39
CA ASP A 215 8.71 -9.63 9.44
C ASP A 215 7.52 -8.94 8.77
N ILE A 216 7.34 -7.63 8.99
CA ILE A 216 6.35 -6.79 8.30
C ILE A 216 6.54 -6.86 6.78
N LEU A 217 7.78 -6.71 6.30
CA LEU A 217 8.09 -6.73 4.88
C LEU A 217 7.95 -8.12 4.25
N LYS A 218 8.18 -9.18 5.02
CA LYS A 218 7.93 -10.56 4.59
C LYS A 218 6.46 -10.97 4.57
N GLY A 219 5.59 -10.13 5.10
CA GLY A 219 4.14 -10.29 4.95
C GLY A 219 3.37 -10.66 6.21
N GLY A 220 4.01 -10.82 7.37
CA GLY A 220 3.28 -11.07 8.62
C GLY A 220 4.15 -11.17 9.84
N TYR A 221 3.58 -10.87 11.00
CA TYR A 221 4.24 -10.91 12.29
C TYR A 221 3.26 -11.16 13.44
N TRP A 222 3.75 -11.65 14.57
CA TRP A 222 2.94 -11.79 15.76
C TRP A 222 2.73 -10.44 16.45
N LEU A 223 1.49 -9.89 16.38
CA LEU A 223 1.09 -8.74 17.21
C LEU A 223 1.06 -9.14 18.69
N LYS A 224 0.56 -10.35 18.98
CA LYS A 224 0.65 -11.01 20.27
C LYS A 224 1.08 -12.46 20.04
N LYS A 225 2.26 -12.84 20.52
CA LYS A 225 2.71 -14.23 20.41
C LYS A 225 1.79 -15.14 21.21
N PRO A 226 1.49 -16.35 20.71
CA PRO A 226 0.73 -17.34 21.47
C PRO A 226 1.52 -17.81 22.72
N GLY A 227 0.79 -18.23 23.74
CA GLY A 227 1.38 -18.93 24.89
C GLY A 227 1.75 -20.38 24.53
N SER A 228 1.99 -21.20 25.58
CA SER A 228 2.49 -22.57 25.41
C SER A 228 1.45 -23.57 24.90
N ASN A 229 0.16 -23.30 25.12
CA ASN A 229 -0.94 -24.16 24.70
C ASN A 229 -2.13 -23.39 24.11
N PRO A 230 -1.95 -22.72 22.95
CA PRO A 230 -2.99 -21.89 22.37
C PRO A 230 -4.11 -22.75 21.78
N GLU A 231 -5.34 -22.56 22.25
CA GLU A 231 -6.53 -23.15 21.65
C GLU A 231 -6.98 -22.39 20.38
N ILE A 232 -6.65 -21.10 20.30
CA ILE A 232 -7.10 -20.21 19.22
C ILE A 232 -5.96 -19.27 18.82
N ILE A 233 -5.80 -19.12 17.51
CA ILE A 233 -5.04 -18.03 16.89
C ILE A 233 -6.00 -17.18 16.07
N ILE A 234 -5.94 -15.87 16.29
CA ILE A 234 -6.70 -14.90 15.49
C ILE A 234 -5.77 -14.31 14.45
N VAL A 235 -6.15 -14.39 13.18
CA VAL A 235 -5.41 -13.85 12.04
C VAL A 235 -6.20 -12.69 11.46
N TYR A 236 -5.54 -11.57 11.17
CA TYR A 236 -6.19 -10.43 10.57
C TYR A 236 -5.29 -9.72 9.55
N GLN A 237 -5.92 -8.91 8.71
CA GLN A 237 -5.25 -8.05 7.74
C GLN A 237 -5.88 -6.65 7.77
N GLY A 238 -5.03 -5.61 7.68
CA GLY A 238 -5.45 -4.24 7.48
C GLY A 238 -6.47 -3.72 8.49
N VAL A 239 -7.61 -3.27 8.00
CA VAL A 239 -8.66 -2.55 8.74
C VAL A 239 -9.26 -3.33 9.92
N MET A 240 -9.12 -4.64 9.96
CA MET A 240 -9.68 -5.49 11.01
C MET A 240 -8.91 -5.44 12.34
N ALA A 241 -7.80 -4.73 12.38
CA ALA A 241 -6.95 -4.64 13.59
C ALA A 241 -7.71 -4.24 14.85
N ASN A 242 -8.55 -3.21 14.79
CA ASN A 242 -9.30 -2.73 15.97
C ASN A 242 -10.29 -3.79 16.50
N GLU A 243 -10.99 -4.47 15.60
CA GLU A 243 -11.95 -5.52 15.95
C GLU A 243 -11.25 -6.70 16.60
N VAL A 244 -10.11 -7.10 16.04
CA VAL A 244 -9.32 -8.23 16.57
C VAL A 244 -8.70 -7.89 17.92
N ILE A 245 -8.16 -6.68 18.10
CA ILE A 245 -7.63 -6.25 19.41
C ILE A 245 -8.73 -6.26 20.48
N LYS A 246 -9.92 -5.74 20.15
CA LYS A 246 -11.07 -5.79 21.05
C LYS A 246 -11.52 -7.22 21.36
N ALA A 247 -11.65 -8.07 20.32
CA ALA A 247 -12.01 -9.46 20.49
C ALA A 247 -11.00 -10.21 21.39
N THR A 248 -9.71 -9.94 21.23
CA THR A 248 -8.66 -10.52 22.07
C THR A 248 -8.82 -10.12 23.54
N GLY A 249 -9.26 -8.89 23.81
CA GLY A 249 -9.57 -8.43 25.16
C GLY A 249 -10.73 -9.24 25.79
N TYR A 250 -11.82 -9.42 25.06
CA TYR A 250 -12.97 -10.24 25.52
C TYR A 250 -12.64 -11.73 25.69
N LEU A 251 -11.78 -12.25 24.83
CA LEU A 251 -11.39 -13.66 24.85
C LEU A 251 -10.29 -13.95 25.87
N GLY A 252 -9.56 -12.94 26.36
CA GLY A 252 -8.34 -13.08 27.14
C GLY A 252 -8.52 -13.81 28.48
N GLU A 253 -9.71 -13.77 29.08
CA GLU A 253 -10.02 -14.53 30.30
C GLU A 253 -10.19 -16.04 30.05
N ARG A 254 -10.80 -16.38 28.92
CA ARG A 254 -11.10 -17.78 28.54
C ARG A 254 -9.94 -18.42 27.78
N PHE A 255 -9.25 -17.68 26.91
CA PHE A 255 -8.19 -18.18 26.04
C PHE A 255 -6.89 -17.43 26.29
N LYS A 256 -6.28 -17.64 27.46
CA LYS A 256 -5.08 -16.91 27.91
C LYS A 256 -3.91 -17.00 26.96
N ASP A 257 -3.73 -18.16 26.33
CA ASP A 257 -2.63 -18.46 25.41
C ASP A 257 -2.93 -18.05 23.95
N ALA A 258 -4.09 -17.44 23.67
CA ALA A 258 -4.44 -17.03 22.32
C ALA A 258 -3.42 -16.05 21.72
N GLY A 259 -2.99 -16.34 20.50
CA GLY A 259 -2.12 -15.49 19.71
C GLY A 259 -2.87 -14.62 18.74
N VAL A 260 -2.25 -13.52 18.31
CA VAL A 260 -2.76 -12.62 17.27
C VAL A 260 -1.69 -12.45 16.20
N LEU A 261 -1.99 -12.88 14.99
CA LEU A 261 -1.11 -12.80 13.83
C LEU A 261 -1.61 -11.69 12.90
N SER A 262 -0.78 -10.70 12.67
CA SER A 262 -1.01 -9.64 11.68
C SER A 262 -0.43 -10.05 10.33
N ILE A 263 -1.25 -10.00 9.29
CA ILE A 263 -0.82 -10.20 7.91
C ILE A 263 -0.72 -8.84 7.24
N THR A 264 0.46 -8.49 6.75
CA THR A 264 0.72 -7.26 6.02
C THR A 264 0.79 -7.48 4.51
N SER A 265 1.11 -8.71 4.08
CA SER A 265 1.14 -9.12 2.67
C SER A 265 0.86 -10.62 2.55
N SER A 266 -0.37 -10.98 2.23
CA SER A 266 -0.74 -12.36 1.89
C SER A 266 -0.04 -12.83 0.61
N ASP A 267 0.25 -11.92 -0.30
CA ASP A 267 1.00 -12.13 -1.53
C ASP A 267 2.42 -12.64 -1.26
N ASN A 268 3.21 -11.93 -0.47
CA ASN A 268 4.57 -12.35 -0.11
C ASN A 268 4.60 -13.70 0.59
N LEU A 269 3.68 -13.92 1.55
CA LEU A 269 3.58 -15.19 2.27
C LEU A 269 3.26 -16.35 1.32
N PHE A 270 2.29 -16.16 0.44
CA PHE A 270 1.88 -17.18 -0.54
C PHE A 270 2.99 -17.49 -1.55
N ASN A 271 3.61 -16.46 -2.12
CA ASN A 271 4.63 -16.64 -3.16
C ASN A 271 5.90 -17.30 -2.59
N GLU A 272 6.33 -16.93 -1.38
CA GLU A 272 7.46 -17.59 -0.73
C GLU A 272 7.15 -19.06 -0.42
N TRP A 273 5.98 -19.35 0.16
CA TRP A 273 5.53 -20.70 0.45
C TRP A 273 5.46 -21.54 -0.84
N LYS A 274 4.84 -21.01 -1.90
CA LYS A 274 4.72 -21.68 -3.20
C LYS A 274 6.08 -22.03 -3.80
N LYS A 275 7.01 -21.04 -3.84
CA LYS A 275 8.37 -21.26 -4.35
C LYS A 275 9.08 -22.37 -3.62
N LYS A 276 9.00 -22.42 -2.29
CA LYS A 276 9.65 -23.44 -1.46
C LYS A 276 8.99 -24.81 -1.59
N SER A 277 7.67 -24.86 -1.72
CA SER A 277 6.91 -26.10 -1.89
C SER A 277 7.18 -26.81 -3.23
N ILE A 278 7.48 -26.04 -4.29
CA ILE A 278 7.74 -26.59 -5.63
C ILE A 278 9.22 -26.96 -5.82
N SER A 279 10.13 -26.31 -5.13
CA SER A 279 11.58 -26.51 -5.29
C SER A 279 12.06 -27.77 -4.55
N PHE A 280 12.18 -28.89 -5.25
CA PHE A 280 12.69 -30.17 -4.71
C PHE A 280 14.07 -30.07 -4.03
N ASN A 281 14.90 -29.11 -4.42
CA ASN A 281 16.27 -28.92 -3.88
C ASN A 281 16.35 -27.89 -2.74
N LEU A 282 15.27 -27.18 -2.37
CA LEU A 282 15.26 -26.16 -1.31
C LEU A 282 14.51 -26.60 -0.05
N GLN A 283 14.30 -27.89 0.13
CA GLN A 283 13.57 -28.49 1.28
C GLN A 283 14.18 -28.19 2.66
N THR A 284 15.31 -27.49 2.73
CA THR A 284 16.01 -27.22 3.99
C THR A 284 15.58 -25.95 4.72
N SER A 285 14.86 -25.02 4.09
CA SER A 285 14.46 -23.77 4.72
C SER A 285 12.93 -23.55 4.69
N LYS A 286 12.35 -23.33 5.88
CA LYS A 286 10.92 -22.98 6.03
C LYS A 286 10.64 -21.63 5.40
N SER A 287 9.45 -21.47 4.81
CA SER A 287 8.91 -20.17 4.40
C SER A 287 8.59 -19.31 5.64
N HIS A 288 8.41 -18.02 5.45
CA HIS A 288 8.11 -17.11 6.56
C HIS A 288 6.83 -17.50 7.30
N ILE A 289 5.76 -17.86 6.57
CA ILE A 289 4.51 -18.35 7.20
C ILE A 289 4.71 -19.65 7.99
N GLU A 290 5.50 -20.61 7.48
CA GLU A 290 5.82 -21.82 8.20
C GLU A 290 6.67 -21.54 9.44
N HIS A 291 7.54 -20.51 9.38
CA HIS A 291 8.31 -20.07 10.53
C HIS A 291 7.40 -19.43 11.60
N LEU A 292 6.46 -18.59 11.19
CA LEU A 292 5.49 -17.98 12.10
C LEU A 292 4.61 -19.06 12.78
N LEU A 293 4.14 -20.04 12.02
CA LEU A 293 3.23 -21.06 12.52
C LEU A 293 3.92 -22.22 13.25
N GLN A 294 5.23 -22.29 13.27
CA GLN A 294 5.95 -23.42 13.94
C GLN A 294 5.69 -23.50 15.45
N VAL A 295 5.28 -22.40 16.08
CA VAL A 295 4.94 -22.32 17.51
C VAL A 295 3.46 -22.67 17.80
N VAL A 296 2.69 -22.96 16.77
CA VAL A 296 1.25 -23.25 16.84
C VAL A 296 1.02 -24.75 16.76
N PRO A 297 0.46 -25.41 17.79
CA PRO A 297 0.06 -26.81 17.74
C PRO A 297 -0.93 -27.09 16.60
N ARG A 298 -0.94 -28.34 16.09
CA ARG A 298 -1.78 -28.73 14.95
C ARG A 298 -3.28 -28.72 15.23
N ASP A 299 -3.67 -28.87 16.46
CA ASP A 299 -5.06 -28.89 16.95
C ASP A 299 -5.59 -27.49 17.30
N THR A 300 -4.73 -26.46 17.24
CA THR A 300 -5.11 -25.06 17.46
C THR A 300 -6.04 -24.57 16.34
N LYS A 301 -7.13 -23.93 16.72
CA LYS A 301 -8.06 -23.30 15.77
C LYS A 301 -7.48 -21.98 15.27
N ILE A 302 -7.48 -21.79 13.96
CA ILE A 302 -7.10 -20.53 13.31
C ILE A 302 -8.40 -19.87 12.79
N ILE A 303 -8.63 -18.63 13.19
CA ILE A 303 -9.84 -17.84 12.88
C ILE A 303 -9.41 -16.56 12.17
#